data_2a7c950afab64f19f45e593273e34756
#
_entry.id   2a7c950afab64f19f45e593273e34756
#
_cell.length_a   1.000
_cell.length_b   1.000
_cell.length_c   1.000
_cell.angle_alpha   90.00
_cell.angle_beta   90.00
_cell.angle_gamma   90.00
#
_symmetry.space_group_name_H-M   'P 1'
#
loop_
_entity.id
_entity.type
_entity.pdbx_description
1 polymer ?
#
loop_
_entity_poly.entity_id
_entity_poly.type
_entity_poly.pdbx_seq_one_letter_code
_entity_poly.pdbx_strand_id
1 'polypeptide(L)'
;NLERNFSNLNGFRRDLVILTKDFKYTNFILDKFSPIHFHFENEYWYLLDGKCEFGFLLNDGNKILVTLEKGEFLQVPECAWQWFDLTEDKNMAAIRYFYKTEKSPTKIEIDIG
;
A
#
# COMPACT_ATOMS: atom_id res chain seq x y z
N ASN A 1 10.86 18.18 -0.52
CA ASN A 1 9.64 17.43 -0.33
C ASN A 1 9.87 15.94 -0.61
N LEU A 2 8.88 15.13 -0.28
CA LEU A 2 8.99 13.69 -0.39
C LEU A 2 9.30 13.23 -1.81
N GLU A 3 8.58 13.77 -2.78
CA GLU A 3 8.75 13.38 -4.16
C GLU A 3 10.13 13.71 -4.71
N ARG A 4 10.67 14.86 -4.31
CA ARG A 4 12.03 15.24 -4.71
C ARG A 4 13.05 14.24 -4.18
N ASN A 5 12.87 13.76 -2.97
CA ASN A 5 13.79 12.79 -2.38
C ASN A 5 13.80 11.48 -3.17
N PHE A 6 12.64 11.04 -3.62
CA PHE A 6 12.53 9.79 -4.38
C PHE A 6 12.93 9.94 -5.83
N SER A 7 12.69 11.09 -6.44
CA SER A 7 13.04 11.30 -7.84
C SER A 7 14.55 11.26 -8.07
N ASN A 8 15.35 11.47 -7.04
CA ASN A 8 16.80 11.37 -7.12
C ASN A 8 17.32 9.95 -7.01
N LEU A 9 16.46 8.99 -6.66
CA LEU A 9 16.83 7.60 -6.52
C LEU A 9 16.65 6.87 -7.84
N ASN A 10 17.75 6.35 -8.34
CA ASN A 10 17.72 5.64 -9.60
C ASN A 10 16.84 4.40 -9.50
N GLY A 11 15.93 4.23 -10.45
CA GLY A 11 15.07 3.07 -10.52
C GLY A 11 13.73 3.18 -9.80
N PHE A 12 13.47 4.29 -9.10
CA PHE A 12 12.17 4.48 -8.47
C PHE A 12 11.09 4.87 -9.47
N ARG A 13 9.94 4.27 -9.30
CA ARG A 13 8.71 4.64 -10.00
C ARG A 13 7.66 5.08 -9.01
N ARG A 14 6.64 5.74 -9.52
CA ARG A 14 5.47 6.09 -8.72
C ARG A 14 4.22 5.90 -9.55
N ASP A 15 3.11 5.64 -8.87
CA ASP A 15 1.81 5.65 -9.49
C ASP A 15 0.80 6.32 -8.56
N LEU A 16 -0.31 6.76 -9.14
CA LEU A 16 -1.41 7.36 -8.41
C LEU A 16 -2.47 6.30 -8.21
N VAL A 17 -2.86 6.09 -6.96
CA VAL A 17 -3.88 5.12 -6.59
C VAL A 17 -5.08 5.88 -6.07
N ILE A 18 -6.21 5.79 -6.77
CA ILE A 18 -7.46 6.44 -6.37
C ILE A 18 -8.52 5.36 -6.23
N LEU A 19 -9.04 5.20 -5.02
CA LEU A 19 -10.09 4.24 -4.73
C LEU A 19 -11.24 4.99 -4.07
N THR A 20 -12.40 4.92 -4.69
CA THR A 20 -13.60 5.57 -4.16
C THR A 20 -14.73 4.58 -4.06
N LYS A 21 -15.69 4.90 -3.21
CA LYS A 21 -16.89 4.11 -3.01
C LYS A 21 -17.64 3.84 -4.32
N ASP A 22 -17.67 4.82 -5.20
CA ASP A 22 -18.45 4.74 -6.43
C ASP A 22 -17.65 4.25 -7.64
N PHE A 23 -16.35 4.07 -7.49
CA PHE A 23 -15.52 3.54 -8.57
C PHE A 23 -15.80 2.05 -8.75
N LYS A 24 -16.24 1.66 -9.94
CA LYS A 24 -16.70 0.28 -10.17
C LYS A 24 -15.63 -0.79 -9.96
N TYR A 25 -14.34 -0.44 -10.04
CA TYR A 25 -13.26 -1.40 -9.86
C TYR A 25 -12.69 -1.42 -8.44
N THR A 26 -13.22 -0.60 -7.52
CA THR A 26 -12.68 -0.53 -6.16
C THR A 26 -12.72 -1.87 -5.46
N ASN A 27 -13.85 -2.57 -5.53
CA ASN A 27 -13.97 -3.88 -4.90
C ASN A 27 -13.04 -4.91 -5.53
N PHE A 28 -12.85 -4.84 -6.84
CA PHE A 28 -11.93 -5.73 -7.54
C PHE A 28 -10.50 -5.53 -7.05
N ILE A 29 -10.09 -4.28 -6.86
CA ILE A 29 -8.75 -3.96 -6.35
C ILE A 29 -8.60 -4.40 -4.90
N LEU A 30 -9.61 -4.14 -4.06
CA LEU A 30 -9.58 -4.54 -2.67
C LEU A 30 -9.51 -6.06 -2.52
N ASP A 31 -10.21 -6.80 -3.35
CA ASP A 31 -10.17 -8.26 -3.31
C ASP A 31 -8.75 -8.79 -3.55
N LYS A 32 -7.94 -8.05 -4.29
CA LYS A 32 -6.55 -8.43 -4.53
C LYS A 32 -5.62 -8.07 -3.37
N PHE A 33 -5.87 -6.97 -2.69
CA PHE A 33 -4.92 -6.43 -1.69
C PHE A 33 -5.37 -6.63 -0.25
N SER A 34 -6.64 -6.97 -0.01
CA SER A 34 -7.11 -7.29 1.32
C SER A 34 -6.55 -8.61 1.86
N PRO A 35 -6.37 -9.68 1.05
CA PRO A 35 -5.72 -10.87 1.57
C PRO A 35 -4.29 -10.58 1.98
N ILE A 36 -3.83 -11.28 3.02
CA ILE A 36 -2.47 -11.09 3.50
C ILE A 36 -1.46 -11.50 2.43
N HIS A 37 -0.46 -10.68 2.23
CA HIS A 37 0.56 -10.89 1.20
C HIS A 37 1.85 -10.20 1.60
N PHE A 38 2.91 -10.36 0.81
CA PHE A 38 4.11 -9.55 0.96
C PHE A 38 4.72 -9.23 -0.41
N HIS A 39 5.57 -8.21 -0.42
CA HIS A 39 6.35 -7.81 -1.58
C HIS A 39 7.83 -7.99 -1.29
N PHE A 40 8.61 -8.29 -2.31
CA PHE A 40 10.05 -8.44 -2.15
C PHE A 40 10.79 -7.12 -2.07
N GLU A 41 10.16 -6.02 -2.47
CA GLU A 41 10.76 -4.69 -2.43
C GLU A 41 10.04 -3.80 -1.45
N ASN A 42 10.74 -2.74 -1.01
CA ASN A 42 10.11 -1.71 -0.19
C ASN A 42 9.09 -0.94 -1.01
N GLU A 43 7.97 -0.60 -0.37
CA GLU A 43 6.98 0.33 -0.92
C GLU A 43 6.84 1.51 0.00
N TYR A 44 6.44 2.63 -0.58
CA TYR A 44 6.19 3.87 0.17
C TYR A 44 4.86 4.43 -0.29
N TRP A 45 4.05 4.83 0.67
CA TRP A 45 2.73 5.39 0.39
C TRP A 45 2.65 6.78 0.99
N TYR A 46 2.18 7.73 0.20
CA TYR A 46 1.89 9.08 0.66
C TYR A 46 0.43 9.37 0.39
N LEU A 47 -0.34 9.64 1.46
CA LEU A 47 -1.77 9.83 1.31
C LEU A 47 -2.09 11.28 0.97
N LEU A 48 -2.73 11.46 -0.18
CA LEU A 48 -3.12 12.78 -0.68
C LEU A 48 -4.48 13.20 -0.15
N ASP A 49 -5.39 12.24 0.04
CA ASP A 49 -6.74 12.53 0.48
C ASP A 49 -7.39 11.27 1.03
N GLY A 50 -8.36 11.44 1.92
CA GLY A 50 -9.11 10.32 2.49
C GLY A 50 -8.33 9.57 3.54
N LYS A 51 -8.63 8.29 3.68
CA LYS A 51 -8.00 7.38 4.65
C LYS A 51 -7.89 5.99 4.09
N CYS A 52 -6.90 5.24 4.56
CA CYS A 52 -6.79 3.82 4.29
C CYS A 52 -6.16 3.14 5.49
N GLU A 53 -6.19 1.80 5.47
CA GLU A 53 -5.69 1.00 6.57
C GLU A 53 -4.71 -0.03 6.05
N PHE A 54 -3.59 -0.16 6.75
CA PHE A 54 -2.62 -1.22 6.51
C PHE A 54 -2.57 -2.12 7.74
N GLY A 55 -2.58 -3.42 7.50
CA GLY A 55 -2.38 -4.39 8.55
C GLY A 55 -1.06 -5.11 8.36
N PHE A 56 -0.40 -5.45 9.46
CA PHE A 56 0.86 -6.17 9.45
C PHE A 56 0.78 -7.34 10.42
N LEU A 57 1.29 -8.49 9.98
CA LEU A 57 1.42 -9.66 10.83
C LEU A 57 2.86 -9.77 11.31
N LEU A 58 3.06 -9.79 12.61
CA LEU A 58 4.38 -9.87 13.22
C LEU A 58 4.79 -11.32 13.43
N ASN A 59 6.09 -11.53 13.66
CA ASN A 59 6.65 -12.87 13.83
C ASN A 59 6.07 -13.64 15.02
N ASP A 60 5.59 -12.91 16.03
CA ASP A 60 5.00 -13.53 17.22
C ASP A 60 3.51 -13.83 17.06
N GLY A 61 2.95 -13.59 15.88
CA GLY A 61 1.53 -13.80 15.60
C GLY A 61 0.65 -12.61 15.91
N ASN A 62 1.19 -11.55 16.49
CA ASN A 62 0.41 -10.33 16.73
C ASN A 62 0.20 -9.55 15.45
N LYS A 63 -0.89 -8.80 15.42
CA LYS A 63 -1.27 -7.96 14.28
C LYS A 63 -1.20 -6.49 14.68
N ILE A 64 -0.76 -5.66 13.75
CA ILE A 64 -0.76 -4.20 13.92
C ILE A 64 -1.61 -3.61 12.81
N LEU A 65 -2.50 -2.70 13.17
CA LEU A 65 -3.29 -1.92 12.21
C LEU A 65 -2.82 -0.48 12.22
N VAL A 66 -2.55 0.05 11.04
CA VAL A 66 -2.11 1.44 10.87
C VAL A 66 -3.13 2.14 9.99
N THR A 67 -3.78 3.17 10.51
CA THR A 67 -4.64 4.03 9.70
C THR A 67 -3.81 5.16 9.16
N LEU A 68 -3.77 5.28 7.84
CA LEU A 68 -3.04 6.34 7.15
C LEU A 68 -4.03 7.43 6.78
N GLU A 69 -3.71 8.66 7.15
CA GLU A 69 -4.56 9.81 6.91
C GLU A 69 -3.87 10.82 5.98
N LYS A 70 -4.65 11.75 5.47
CA LYS A 70 -4.16 12.79 4.56
C LYS A 70 -2.89 13.45 5.08
N GLY A 71 -1.88 13.51 4.22
CA GLY A 71 -0.59 14.12 4.54
C GLY A 71 0.39 13.17 5.22
N GLU A 72 -0.01 11.96 5.52
CA GLU A 72 0.86 10.99 6.18
C GLU A 72 1.56 10.10 5.16
N PHE A 73 2.70 9.59 5.60
CA PHE A 73 3.58 8.77 4.79
C PHE A 73 3.86 7.46 5.53
N LEU A 74 3.82 6.37 4.79
CA LEU A 74 4.10 5.05 5.36
C LEU A 74 5.13 4.32 4.50
N GLN A 75 6.17 3.82 5.14
CA GLN A 75 7.07 2.87 4.51
C GLN A 75 6.60 1.46 4.83
N VAL A 76 6.36 0.66 3.78
CA VAL A 76 6.05 -0.75 3.92
C VAL A 76 7.33 -1.50 3.61
N PRO A 77 7.98 -2.10 4.62
CA PRO A 77 9.26 -2.79 4.39
C PRO A 77 9.11 -4.00 3.47
N GLU A 78 10.19 -4.33 2.77
CA GLU A 78 10.22 -5.56 1.98
C GLU A 78 9.95 -6.77 2.87
N CYS A 79 9.25 -7.75 2.32
CA CYS A 79 8.96 -9.02 2.97
C CYS A 79 8.11 -8.92 4.25
N ALA A 80 7.48 -7.79 4.50
CA ALA A 80 6.55 -7.68 5.62
C ALA A 80 5.19 -8.27 5.23
N TRP A 81 4.70 -9.21 6.01
CA TRP A 81 3.33 -9.72 5.81
C TRP A 81 2.34 -8.61 6.07
N GLN A 82 1.50 -8.31 5.08
CA GLN A 82 0.64 -7.15 5.13
C GLN A 82 -0.67 -7.39 4.40
N TRP A 83 -1.63 -6.53 4.69
CA TRP A 83 -2.83 -6.39 3.88
C TRP A 83 -3.24 -4.93 3.86
N PHE A 84 -4.09 -4.58 2.90
CA PHE A 84 -4.56 -3.22 2.69
C PHE A 84 -6.08 -3.22 2.63
N ASP A 85 -6.69 -2.22 3.24
CA ASP A 85 -8.14 -2.03 3.17
C ASP A 85 -8.47 -0.54 3.23
N LEU A 86 -9.69 -0.22 2.85
CA LEU A 86 -10.23 1.11 3.03
C LEU A 86 -10.96 1.19 4.37
N THR A 87 -11.04 2.40 4.91
CA THR A 87 -11.89 2.68 6.07
C THR A 87 -13.36 2.73 5.63
N GLU A 88 -14.26 2.94 6.58
CA GLU A 88 -15.70 3.00 6.31
C GLU A 88 -16.06 4.01 5.22
N ASP A 89 -15.34 5.12 5.13
CA ASP A 89 -15.59 6.14 4.13
C ASP A 89 -15.33 5.67 2.71
N LYS A 90 -14.50 4.65 2.54
CA LYS A 90 -14.17 4.04 1.26
C LYS A 90 -13.72 5.04 0.21
N ASN A 91 -12.93 6.02 0.62
CA ASN A 91 -12.35 7.02 -0.27
C ASN A 91 -10.91 7.26 0.10
N MET A 92 -10.02 7.16 -0.89
CA MET A 92 -8.63 7.55 -0.70
C MET A 92 -7.97 7.88 -2.02
N ALA A 93 -6.98 8.73 -1.95
CA ALA A 93 -6.06 9.00 -3.06
C ALA A 93 -4.65 9.03 -2.49
N ALA A 94 -3.76 8.29 -3.11
CA ALA A 94 -2.39 8.16 -2.61
C ALA A 94 -1.41 8.06 -3.76
N ILE A 95 -0.16 8.40 -3.48
CA ILE A 95 0.95 8.11 -4.39
C ILE A 95 1.70 6.94 -3.78
N ARG A 96 1.91 5.91 -4.60
CA ARG A 96 2.71 4.75 -4.22
C ARG A 96 4.04 4.83 -4.94
N TYR A 97 5.13 4.65 -4.20
CA TYR A 97 6.49 4.63 -4.75
C TYR A 97 7.06 3.22 -4.63
N PHE A 98 7.71 2.76 -5.67
CA PHE A 98 8.30 1.41 -5.71
C PHE A 98 9.49 1.39 -6.66
N TYR A 99 10.31 0.34 -6.56
CA TYR A 99 11.47 0.20 -7.44
C TYR A 99 11.08 -0.21 -8.84
N LYS A 100 11.83 0.30 -9.80
CA LYS A 100 11.59 0.08 -11.22
C LYS A 100 12.10 -1.28 -11.71
N THR A 101 12.90 -1.98 -10.93
CA THR A 101 13.54 -3.23 -11.36
C THR A 101 12.56 -4.24 -11.92
N GLU A 102 11.32 -4.17 -11.43
CA GLU A 102 10.22 -4.98 -11.94
C GLU A 102 9.16 -4.07 -12.55
N LYS A 103 8.30 -4.63 -13.37
CA LYS A 103 7.16 -3.88 -13.93
C LYS A 103 6.20 -3.45 -12.84
N SER A 104 6.14 -4.21 -11.78
CA SER A 104 5.38 -3.89 -10.59
C SER A 104 6.04 -4.62 -9.42
N PRO A 105 5.77 -4.22 -8.17
CA PRO A 105 6.31 -4.95 -7.03
C PRO A 105 5.93 -6.42 -7.09
N THR A 106 6.91 -7.27 -6.79
CA THR A 106 6.69 -8.70 -6.70
C THR A 106 5.80 -8.99 -5.49
N LYS A 107 4.84 -9.87 -5.69
CA LYS A 107 3.84 -10.13 -4.67
C LYS A 107 3.55 -11.62 -4.59
N ILE A 108 3.55 -12.14 -3.36
CA ILE A 108 3.12 -13.51 -3.10
C ILE A 108 1.97 -13.45 -2.10
N GLU A 109 0.85 -14.02 -2.48
CA GLU A 109 -0.32 -14.10 -1.62
C GLU A 109 -0.35 -15.43 -0.90
N ILE A 110 -0.69 -15.41 0.37
CA ILE A 110 -1.01 -16.64 1.09
C ILE A 110 -2.35 -16.51 1.75
N ASP A 111 -3.04 -17.65 1.78
CA ASP A 111 -4.31 -17.77 2.47
C ASP A 111 -4.03 -18.24 3.90
N ILE A 112 -4.22 -17.35 4.85
CA ILE A 112 -4.11 -17.66 6.28
C ILE A 112 -5.54 -17.68 6.81
N GLY A 113 -6.26 -18.63 6.32
CA GLY A 113 -7.69 -18.77 6.59
C GLY A 113 -8.09 -18.96 8.02
#